data_5951bdaa0cf9ed40f6d150bb888dda4f
#
_entry.id   5951bdaa0cf9ed40f6d150bb888dda4f
#
_cell.length_a   1.000
_cell.length_b   1.000
_cell.length_c   1.000
_cell.angle_alpha   90.00
_cell.angle_beta   90.00
_cell.angle_gamma   90.00
#
_symmetry.space_group_name_H-M   'P 1'
#
loop_
_entity.id
_entity.type
_entity.pdbx_description
1 polymer ?
#
loop_
_entity_poly.entity_id
_entity_poly.type
_entity_poly.pdbx_seq_one_letter_code
_entity_poly.pdbx_strand_id
1 'polypeptide(L)'
;SSNFSSARGIQVQAQNAVNESIRYINQKEFSYPFNHSTETKTLTAGTVRYSLPTSTKHVDYNTFRLVKDDDLSTSGGKLGILQYNDYVNNYITQEDQIVTTTLSETHTDSVTTLTVASTTGFDSAGTVHVGNEIMTYTAVGSSTTLTGVTRATSGTTASAHASGVQVAQFEEGGVPRYVVRSPDNGYLLYPFPTKSYSIKFDYYTFPTDLSAHDDTTSIPARFDAVIVDGAT
;
A
#
# COMPACT_ATOMS: atom_id res chain seq x y z
N SER A 1 18.72 31.41 18.47
CA SER A 1 18.73 30.03 18.95
C SER A 1 19.56 29.19 17.98
N SER A 2 20.65 28.60 18.48
CA SER A 2 21.44 27.62 17.70
C SER A 2 20.65 26.32 17.63
N ASN A 3 20.44 25.79 16.45
CA ASN A 3 19.88 24.45 16.24
C ASN A 3 21.01 23.43 16.03
N PHE A 4 20.70 22.13 16.12
CA PHE A 4 21.68 21.07 15.93
C PHE A 4 22.30 21.09 14.53
N SER A 5 21.58 21.53 13.49
CA SER A 5 22.11 21.60 12.13
C SER A 5 23.26 22.59 11.95
N SER A 6 23.36 23.58 12.85
CA SER A 6 24.47 24.55 12.90
C SER A 6 25.49 24.25 14.00
N ALA A 7 25.32 23.18 14.77
CA ALA A 7 26.20 22.79 15.86
C ALA A 7 27.59 22.39 15.38
N ARG A 8 28.63 22.66 16.17
CA ARG A 8 30.02 22.30 15.88
C ARG A 8 30.69 21.69 17.11
N GLY A 9 31.65 20.80 16.88
CA GLY A 9 32.47 20.22 17.96
C GLY A 9 31.65 19.42 18.98
N ILE A 10 31.69 19.79 20.23
CA ILE A 10 31.04 19.12 21.39
C ILE A 10 29.53 19.01 21.20
N GLN A 11 28.88 20.01 20.60
CA GLN A 11 27.44 19.98 20.36
C GLN A 11 27.04 18.88 19.40
N VAL A 12 27.83 18.64 18.34
CA VAL A 12 27.60 17.55 17.38
C VAL A 12 27.79 16.19 18.06
N GLN A 13 28.80 16.06 18.92
CA GLN A 13 29.05 14.84 19.69
C GLN A 13 27.88 14.53 20.64
N ALA A 14 27.40 15.53 21.36
CA ALA A 14 26.26 15.38 22.26
C ALA A 14 24.98 14.99 21.49
N GLN A 15 24.71 15.62 20.34
CA GLN A 15 23.60 15.26 19.47
C GLN A 15 23.67 13.80 19.02
N ASN A 16 24.84 13.36 18.57
CA ASN A 16 25.05 11.98 18.12
C ASN A 16 24.82 10.99 19.27
N ALA A 17 25.36 11.27 20.45
CA ALA A 17 25.19 10.40 21.63
C ALA A 17 23.71 10.27 22.03
N VAL A 18 22.96 11.37 22.01
CA VAL A 18 21.50 11.36 22.29
C VAL A 18 20.76 10.52 21.22
N ASN A 19 21.05 10.72 19.94
CA ASN A 19 20.41 9.96 18.86
C ASN A 19 20.77 8.46 18.93
N GLU A 20 22.00 8.12 19.27
CA GLU A 20 22.40 6.73 19.50
C GLU A 20 21.65 6.09 20.66
N SER A 21 21.48 6.80 21.77
CA SER A 21 20.71 6.35 22.91
C SER A 21 19.23 6.11 22.53
N ILE A 22 18.60 7.04 21.78
CA ILE A 22 17.24 6.90 21.28
C ILE A 22 17.12 5.65 20.39
N ARG A 23 18.05 5.44 19.46
CA ARG A 23 18.07 4.27 18.59
C ARG A 23 18.25 2.98 19.39
N TYR A 24 19.15 2.98 20.39
CA TYR A 24 19.40 1.82 21.24
C TYR A 24 18.15 1.41 22.03
N ILE A 25 17.46 2.38 22.66
CA ILE A 25 16.18 2.14 23.35
C ILE A 25 15.18 1.50 22.37
N ASN A 26 15.04 2.09 21.19
CA ASN A 26 14.09 1.58 20.19
C ASN A 26 14.44 0.20 19.62
N GLN A 27 15.68 -0.23 19.69
CA GLN A 27 16.10 -1.59 19.24
C GLN A 27 15.75 -2.67 20.26
N LYS A 28 15.49 -2.34 21.53
CA LYS A 28 15.20 -3.32 22.58
C LYS A 28 13.82 -3.95 22.50
N GLU A 29 12.87 -3.24 21.92
CA GLU A 29 11.49 -3.70 21.80
C GLU A 29 10.93 -3.29 20.43
N PHE A 30 10.21 -4.21 19.76
CA PHE A 30 9.65 -3.94 18.43
C PHE A 30 8.38 -3.10 18.47
N SER A 31 7.61 -3.16 19.58
CA SER A 31 6.23 -2.68 19.67
C SER A 31 6.02 -1.67 20.80
N TYR A 32 6.92 -0.70 20.94
CA TYR A 32 6.68 0.39 21.90
C TYR A 32 5.40 1.17 21.55
N PRO A 33 4.49 1.38 22.51
CA PRO A 33 3.23 2.08 22.25
C PRO A 33 3.40 3.51 21.70
N PHE A 34 4.49 4.19 22.05
CA PHE A 34 4.78 5.55 21.58
C PHE A 34 5.28 5.63 20.14
N ASN A 35 5.59 4.48 19.53
CA ASN A 35 5.95 4.36 18.11
C ASN A 35 4.83 3.73 17.28
N HIS A 36 3.68 3.45 17.88
CA HIS A 36 2.53 2.89 17.21
C HIS A 36 1.94 3.87 16.21
N SER A 37 1.59 3.36 15.04
CA SER A 37 0.89 4.08 13.99
C SER A 37 -0.09 3.16 13.29
N THR A 38 -1.05 3.74 12.61
CA THR A 38 -2.04 2.98 11.84
C THR A 38 -2.05 3.48 10.40
N GLU A 39 -1.97 2.58 9.44
CA GLU A 39 -2.11 2.88 8.02
C GLU A 39 -3.51 2.52 7.54
N THR A 40 -4.05 3.37 6.68
CA THR A 40 -5.24 3.05 5.87
C THR A 40 -4.83 3.12 4.41
N LYS A 41 -4.86 1.98 3.73
CA LYS A 41 -4.42 1.85 2.33
C LYS A 41 -5.60 1.53 1.44
N THR A 42 -5.79 2.34 0.41
CA THR A 42 -6.71 2.03 -0.68
C THR A 42 -6.05 1.03 -1.63
N LEU A 43 -6.75 -0.05 -1.92
CA LEU A 43 -6.31 -1.11 -2.81
C LEU A 43 -6.73 -0.80 -4.25
N THR A 44 -5.96 -1.29 -5.20
CA THR A 44 -6.22 -1.15 -6.63
C THR A 44 -6.52 -2.52 -7.23
N ALA A 45 -7.54 -2.59 -8.09
CA ALA A 45 -7.90 -3.83 -8.79
C ALA A 45 -6.71 -4.40 -9.56
N GLY A 46 -6.50 -5.72 -9.47
CA GLY A 46 -5.39 -6.40 -10.13
C GLY A 46 -4.02 -6.16 -9.50
N THR A 47 -3.93 -5.50 -8.35
CA THR A 47 -2.66 -5.29 -7.65
C THR A 47 -2.52 -6.31 -6.53
N VAL A 48 -1.47 -7.12 -6.58
CA VAL A 48 -1.18 -8.15 -5.59
C VAL A 48 -0.27 -7.64 -4.48
N ARG A 49 0.77 -6.88 -4.86
CA ARG A 49 1.89 -6.47 -3.99
C ARG A 49 1.78 -5.01 -3.58
N TYR A 50 1.99 -4.76 -2.31
CA TYR A 50 1.94 -3.43 -1.72
C TYR A 50 3.16 -3.17 -0.85
N SER A 51 3.68 -1.95 -0.93
CA SER A 51 4.77 -1.49 -0.06
C SER A 51 4.25 -1.10 1.31
N LEU A 52 5.07 -1.32 2.32
CA LEU A 52 4.87 -0.77 3.66
C LEU A 52 5.25 0.72 3.70
N PRO A 53 4.74 1.49 4.68
CA PRO A 53 5.22 2.84 4.93
C PRO A 53 6.73 2.87 5.15
N THR A 54 7.41 3.90 4.63
CA THR A 54 8.89 3.98 4.62
C THR A 54 9.52 3.99 6.03
N SER A 55 8.80 4.51 7.01
CA SER A 55 9.24 4.55 8.41
C SER A 55 8.96 3.26 9.19
N THR A 56 8.46 2.20 8.54
CA THR A 56 8.05 0.98 9.21
C THR A 56 9.24 0.24 9.80
N LYS A 57 9.21 0.04 11.11
CA LYS A 57 10.11 -0.81 11.87
C LYS A 57 9.58 -2.23 12.02
N HIS A 58 8.29 -2.33 12.37
CA HIS A 58 7.60 -3.60 12.59
C HIS A 58 6.13 -3.48 12.22
N VAL A 59 5.57 -4.52 11.63
CA VAL A 59 4.15 -4.58 11.27
C VAL A 59 3.46 -5.66 12.09
N ASP A 60 2.33 -5.31 12.68
CA ASP A 60 1.47 -6.32 13.30
C ASP A 60 0.49 -6.89 12.26
N TYR A 61 0.88 -8.00 11.64
CA TYR A 61 0.07 -8.67 10.62
C TYR A 61 -1.28 -9.18 11.16
N ASN A 62 -1.45 -9.29 12.48
CA ASN A 62 -2.73 -9.69 13.09
C ASN A 62 -3.78 -8.58 13.08
N THR A 63 -3.39 -7.34 12.77
CA THR A 63 -4.28 -6.18 12.74
C THR A 63 -4.85 -5.88 11.36
N PHE A 64 -4.36 -6.56 10.31
CA PHE A 64 -4.88 -6.37 8.96
C PHE A 64 -6.36 -6.67 8.88
N ARG A 65 -7.14 -5.68 8.44
CA ARG A 65 -8.59 -5.77 8.29
C ARG A 65 -9.09 -4.97 7.11
N LEU A 66 -10.11 -5.46 6.45
CA LEU A 66 -10.88 -4.66 5.49
C LEU A 66 -11.66 -3.60 6.27
N VAL A 67 -11.64 -2.38 5.76
CA VAL A 67 -12.49 -1.30 6.24
C VAL A 67 -13.87 -1.51 5.60
N LYS A 68 -14.93 -1.44 6.42
CA LYS A 68 -16.29 -1.45 5.89
C LYS A 68 -16.48 -0.19 5.05
N ASP A 69 -16.83 -0.39 3.79
CA ASP A 69 -17.25 0.69 2.91
C ASP A 69 -18.76 0.82 2.98
N ASP A 70 -19.29 2.06 3.12
CA ASP A 70 -20.72 2.30 3.29
C ASP A 70 -21.54 1.88 2.06
N ASP A 71 -20.87 1.75 0.90
CA ASP A 71 -21.52 1.38 -0.38
C ASP A 71 -21.36 -0.12 -0.74
N LEU A 72 -20.71 -0.92 0.11
CA LEU A 72 -20.42 -2.31 -0.20
C LEU A 72 -20.92 -3.25 0.89
N SER A 73 -21.60 -4.30 0.46
CA SER A 73 -21.96 -5.49 1.24
C SER A 73 -20.75 -6.26 1.83
N THR A 74 -19.56 -5.74 1.75
CA THR A 74 -18.37 -6.30 2.41
C THR A 74 -18.35 -5.88 3.86
N SER A 75 -18.76 -6.77 4.74
CA SER A 75 -18.50 -6.63 6.17
C SER A 75 -16.99 -6.52 6.37
N GLY A 76 -16.51 -5.38 6.92
CA GLY A 76 -15.13 -5.22 7.32
C GLY A 76 -14.73 -6.40 8.22
N GLY A 77 -13.71 -7.15 7.82
CA GLY A 77 -13.28 -8.34 8.53
C GLY A 77 -11.75 -8.39 8.67
N LYS A 78 -11.29 -9.03 9.75
CA LYS A 78 -9.88 -9.34 9.92
C LYS A 78 -9.42 -10.26 8.78
N LEU A 79 -8.24 -9.96 8.19
CA LEU A 79 -7.62 -10.86 7.23
C LEU A 79 -6.87 -11.98 7.96
N GLY A 80 -6.93 -13.18 7.40
CA GLY A 80 -6.07 -14.28 7.80
C GLY A 80 -4.62 -14.01 7.41
N ILE A 81 -3.66 -14.67 8.07
CA ILE A 81 -2.26 -14.63 7.68
C ILE A 81 -1.96 -15.89 6.88
N LEU A 82 -1.44 -15.72 5.67
CA LEU A 82 -0.94 -16.81 4.84
C LEU A 82 0.59 -16.74 4.81
N GLN A 83 1.24 -17.88 4.97
CA GLN A 83 2.70 -17.95 4.90
C GLN A 83 3.17 -17.75 3.46
N TYR A 84 4.31 -17.06 3.28
CA TYR A 84 4.85 -16.77 1.96
C TYR A 84 5.14 -18.04 1.15
N ASN A 85 5.67 -19.08 1.78
CA ASN A 85 5.95 -20.35 1.09
C ASN A 85 4.64 -21.03 0.60
N ASP A 86 3.57 -20.97 1.39
CA ASP A 86 2.28 -21.52 0.99
C ASP A 86 1.69 -20.72 -0.17
N TYR A 87 1.86 -19.39 -0.16
CA TYR A 87 1.44 -18.54 -1.25
C TYR A 87 2.20 -18.87 -2.55
N VAL A 88 3.53 -18.97 -2.48
CA VAL A 88 4.37 -19.28 -3.64
C VAL A 88 4.05 -20.66 -4.21
N ASN A 89 3.85 -21.64 -3.36
CA ASN A 89 3.61 -23.02 -3.81
C ASN A 89 2.22 -23.23 -4.42
N ASN A 90 1.21 -22.45 -4.03
CA ASN A 90 -0.18 -22.74 -4.40
C ASN A 90 -0.85 -21.63 -5.20
N TYR A 91 -0.38 -20.38 -5.15
CA TYR A 91 -1.14 -19.23 -5.62
C TYR A 91 -0.35 -18.23 -6.47
N ILE A 92 0.98 -18.33 -6.55
CA ILE A 92 1.82 -17.35 -7.26
C ILE A 92 1.50 -17.24 -8.75
N THR A 93 1.05 -18.33 -9.37
CA THR A 93 0.68 -18.35 -10.78
C THR A 93 -0.47 -17.40 -11.14
N GLN A 94 -1.25 -16.96 -10.15
CA GLN A 94 -2.29 -15.95 -10.37
C GLN A 94 -1.71 -14.58 -10.73
N GLU A 95 -0.49 -14.27 -10.29
CA GLU A 95 0.16 -13.00 -10.64
C GLU A 95 0.47 -12.93 -12.15
N ASP A 96 0.82 -14.05 -12.76
CA ASP A 96 1.15 -14.13 -14.20
C ASP A 96 -0.08 -13.95 -15.11
N GLN A 97 -1.28 -14.08 -14.56
CA GLN A 97 -2.55 -13.93 -15.30
C GLN A 97 -3.10 -12.50 -15.25
N ILE A 98 -2.43 -11.60 -14.54
CA ILE A 98 -2.86 -10.20 -14.42
C ILE A 98 -2.13 -9.36 -15.46
N VAL A 99 -2.86 -8.83 -16.42
CA VAL A 99 -2.35 -7.85 -17.37
C VAL A 99 -2.77 -6.46 -16.94
N THR A 100 -1.83 -5.54 -16.84
CA THR A 100 -2.11 -4.17 -16.42
C THR A 100 -1.53 -3.14 -17.38
N THR A 101 -2.24 -2.02 -17.50
CA THR A 101 -1.81 -0.81 -18.20
C THR A 101 -2.42 0.39 -17.47
N THR A 102 -2.26 1.59 -18.03
CA THR A 102 -2.89 2.81 -17.50
C THR A 102 -3.64 3.54 -18.60
N LEU A 103 -4.67 4.30 -18.23
CA LEU A 103 -5.32 5.22 -19.15
C LEU A 103 -4.34 6.32 -19.57
N SER A 104 -4.23 6.58 -20.87
CA SER A 104 -3.36 7.64 -21.43
C SER A 104 -4.02 9.01 -21.37
N GLU A 105 -5.33 9.06 -21.28
CA GLU A 105 -6.12 10.30 -21.22
C GLU A 105 -7.31 10.15 -20.25
N THR A 106 -7.96 11.26 -19.94
CA THR A 106 -9.19 11.25 -19.15
C THR A 106 -10.36 10.78 -20.01
N HIS A 107 -11.13 9.84 -19.48
CA HIS A 107 -12.30 9.27 -20.13
C HIS A 107 -13.57 9.68 -19.38
N THR A 108 -14.60 10.04 -20.12
CA THR A 108 -15.96 10.26 -19.55
C THR A 108 -16.65 8.93 -19.28
N ASP A 109 -17.79 8.98 -18.62
CA ASP A 109 -18.62 7.82 -18.28
C ASP A 109 -19.32 7.14 -19.48
N SER A 110 -19.24 7.74 -20.66
CA SER A 110 -19.97 7.34 -21.87
C SER A 110 -19.08 6.88 -23.03
N VAL A 111 -17.76 6.88 -22.86
CA VAL A 111 -16.83 6.48 -23.93
C VAL A 111 -16.97 4.98 -24.27
N THR A 112 -16.85 4.65 -25.54
CA THR A 112 -16.86 3.28 -26.09
C THR A 112 -15.49 2.81 -26.58
N THR A 113 -14.46 3.61 -26.36
CA THR A 113 -13.06 3.28 -26.65
C THR A 113 -12.21 3.75 -25.49
N LEU A 114 -11.35 2.88 -24.96
CA LEU A 114 -10.36 3.25 -23.97
C LEU A 114 -9.01 3.45 -24.64
N THR A 115 -8.39 4.61 -24.43
CA THR A 115 -7.01 4.88 -24.83
C THR A 115 -6.09 4.58 -23.65
N VAL A 116 -5.20 3.62 -23.84
CA VAL A 116 -4.30 3.08 -22.80
C VAL A 116 -2.84 3.23 -23.22
N ALA A 117 -1.92 3.12 -22.28
CA ALA A 117 -0.49 3.22 -22.55
C ALA A 117 0.03 2.07 -23.44
N SER A 118 -0.51 0.85 -23.26
CA SER A 118 -0.19 -0.32 -24.08
C SER A 118 -1.31 -1.35 -23.97
N THR A 119 -1.59 -2.04 -25.06
CA THR A 119 -2.49 -3.20 -25.08
C THR A 119 -1.74 -4.54 -25.13
N THR A 120 -0.42 -4.51 -24.94
CA THR A 120 0.40 -5.75 -24.94
C THR A 120 -0.05 -6.68 -23.81
N GLY A 121 -0.31 -7.92 -24.15
CA GLY A 121 -0.76 -8.96 -23.22
C GLY A 121 -2.28 -9.00 -23.00
N PHE A 122 -3.04 -7.99 -23.43
CA PHE A 122 -4.50 -8.06 -23.38
C PHE A 122 -5.03 -9.05 -24.40
N ASP A 123 -6.11 -9.75 -24.04
CA ASP A 123 -6.83 -10.64 -24.94
C ASP A 123 -7.47 -9.86 -26.09
N SER A 124 -7.86 -10.57 -27.15
CA SER A 124 -8.54 -9.94 -28.29
C SER A 124 -9.88 -9.31 -27.94
N ALA A 125 -10.55 -9.79 -26.89
CA ALA A 125 -11.75 -9.25 -26.27
C ALA A 125 -11.79 -9.73 -24.82
N GLY A 126 -12.45 -9.00 -23.92
CA GLY A 126 -12.47 -9.42 -22.51
C GLY A 126 -13.09 -8.40 -21.57
N THR A 127 -12.78 -8.57 -20.29
CA THR A 127 -13.23 -7.71 -19.21
C THR A 127 -12.05 -6.95 -18.62
N VAL A 128 -12.21 -5.67 -18.40
CA VAL A 128 -11.22 -4.81 -17.72
C VAL A 128 -11.82 -4.15 -16.50
N HIS A 129 -10.97 -3.95 -15.51
CA HIS A 129 -11.26 -3.28 -14.25
C HIS A 129 -10.56 -1.93 -14.24
N VAL A 130 -11.31 -0.86 -14.06
CA VAL A 130 -10.80 0.52 -14.01
C VAL A 130 -11.37 1.21 -12.76
N GLY A 131 -10.55 1.34 -11.73
CA GLY A 131 -11.04 1.80 -10.42
C GLY A 131 -12.08 0.84 -9.85
N ASN A 132 -13.30 1.34 -9.64
CA ASN A 132 -14.45 0.54 -9.16
C ASN A 132 -15.37 0.06 -10.29
N GLU A 133 -15.08 0.42 -11.53
CA GLU A 133 -15.91 0.06 -12.68
C GLU A 133 -15.36 -1.17 -13.40
N ILE A 134 -16.28 -2.06 -13.79
CA ILE A 134 -16.00 -3.21 -14.64
C ILE A 134 -16.59 -2.91 -16.02
N MET A 135 -15.80 -3.11 -17.04
CA MET A 135 -16.14 -2.88 -18.43
C MET A 135 -15.79 -4.10 -19.26
N THR A 136 -16.52 -4.35 -20.33
CA THR A 136 -16.12 -5.32 -21.36
C THR A 136 -15.69 -4.57 -22.60
N TYR A 137 -14.77 -5.16 -23.39
CA TYR A 137 -14.38 -4.66 -24.69
C TYR A 137 -14.44 -5.81 -25.71
N THR A 138 -14.68 -5.48 -26.98
CA THR A 138 -14.89 -6.47 -28.03
C THR A 138 -13.70 -6.62 -28.97
N ALA A 139 -12.76 -5.68 -28.97
CA ALA A 139 -11.54 -5.78 -29.76
C ALA A 139 -10.41 -4.92 -29.24
N VAL A 140 -9.17 -5.36 -29.48
CA VAL A 140 -7.96 -4.54 -29.43
C VAL A 140 -7.87 -3.79 -30.76
N GLY A 141 -8.17 -2.48 -30.73
CA GLY A 141 -8.22 -1.66 -31.95
C GLY A 141 -6.83 -1.25 -32.46
N SER A 142 -5.87 -1.12 -31.54
CA SER A 142 -4.46 -0.81 -31.84
C SER A 142 -3.57 -1.17 -30.66
N SER A 143 -2.28 -0.89 -30.75
CA SER A 143 -1.34 -1.06 -29.62
C SER A 143 -1.66 -0.21 -28.38
N THR A 144 -2.62 0.71 -28.49
CA THR A 144 -2.98 1.66 -27.43
C THR A 144 -4.49 1.85 -27.24
N THR A 145 -5.34 1.06 -27.91
CA THR A 145 -6.79 1.23 -27.80
C THR A 145 -7.52 -0.09 -27.61
N LEU A 146 -8.47 -0.12 -26.66
CA LEU A 146 -9.49 -1.14 -26.50
C LEU A 146 -10.81 -0.57 -27.02
N THR A 147 -11.48 -1.27 -27.93
CA THR A 147 -12.67 -0.77 -28.65
C THR A 147 -13.91 -1.61 -28.39
N GLY A 148 -15.09 -1.08 -28.71
CA GLY A 148 -16.37 -1.72 -28.42
C GLY A 148 -16.61 -1.87 -26.92
N VAL A 149 -16.23 -0.86 -26.15
CA VAL A 149 -16.34 -0.88 -24.69
C VAL A 149 -17.78 -0.73 -24.26
N THR A 150 -18.23 -1.68 -23.45
CA THR A 150 -19.51 -1.60 -22.71
C THR A 150 -19.20 -1.26 -21.26
N ARG A 151 -19.77 -0.15 -20.80
CA ARG A 151 -19.55 0.41 -19.47
C ARG A 151 -20.46 -0.22 -18.41
N ALA A 152 -20.07 -0.10 -17.15
CA ALA A 152 -20.90 -0.47 -16.00
C ALA A 152 -21.40 -1.93 -16.02
N THR A 153 -20.57 -2.86 -16.45
CA THR A 153 -20.89 -4.28 -16.43
C THR A 153 -20.83 -4.86 -15.01
N SER A 154 -21.36 -6.07 -14.83
CA SER A 154 -21.31 -6.80 -13.55
C SER A 154 -21.85 -6.01 -12.34
N GLY A 155 -22.85 -5.16 -12.56
CA GLY A 155 -23.51 -4.40 -11.49
C GLY A 155 -22.69 -3.20 -10.95
N THR A 156 -21.66 -2.77 -11.68
CA THR A 156 -20.92 -1.55 -11.36
C THR A 156 -21.61 -0.31 -11.95
N THR A 157 -21.14 0.89 -11.62
CA THR A 157 -21.66 2.16 -12.13
C THR A 157 -20.63 2.83 -13.01
N ALA A 158 -21.03 3.34 -14.16
CA ALA A 158 -20.17 4.11 -15.05
C ALA A 158 -19.73 5.41 -14.37
N SER A 159 -18.44 5.71 -14.45
CA SER A 159 -17.85 6.94 -13.90
C SER A 159 -16.75 7.48 -14.81
N ALA A 160 -16.44 8.76 -14.67
CA ALA A 160 -15.28 9.35 -15.33
C ALA A 160 -13.98 8.84 -14.68
N HIS A 161 -12.97 8.55 -15.49
CA HIS A 161 -11.66 8.10 -15.04
C HIS A 161 -10.57 9.03 -15.56
N ALA A 162 -9.68 9.47 -14.67
CA ALA A 162 -8.57 10.34 -15.02
C ALA A 162 -7.46 9.58 -15.78
N SER A 163 -6.64 10.31 -16.53
CA SER A 163 -5.38 9.79 -17.06
C SER A 163 -4.53 9.19 -15.93
N GLY A 164 -3.81 8.10 -16.22
CA GLY A 164 -2.95 7.41 -15.26
C GLY A 164 -3.68 6.37 -14.38
N VAL A 165 -5.00 6.31 -14.40
CA VAL A 165 -5.75 5.26 -13.68
C VAL A 165 -5.42 3.90 -14.27
N GLN A 166 -5.17 2.92 -13.40
CA GLN A 166 -4.86 1.55 -13.81
C GLN A 166 -6.05 0.89 -14.51
N VAL A 167 -5.76 0.21 -15.59
CA VAL A 167 -6.65 -0.71 -16.31
C VAL A 167 -6.08 -2.10 -16.14
N ALA A 168 -6.85 -3.02 -15.57
CA ALA A 168 -6.41 -4.39 -15.32
C ALA A 168 -7.33 -5.39 -15.96
N GLN A 169 -6.75 -6.39 -16.65
CA GLN A 169 -7.46 -7.58 -17.13
C GLN A 169 -7.01 -8.79 -16.33
N PHE A 170 -7.94 -9.56 -15.82
CA PHE A 170 -7.73 -10.82 -15.12
C PHE A 170 -9.04 -11.62 -15.07
N GLU A 171 -8.93 -12.93 -14.95
CA GLU A 171 -10.11 -13.82 -14.85
C GLU A 171 -10.48 -14.12 -13.39
N GLU A 172 -9.48 -14.20 -12.51
CA GLU A 172 -9.64 -14.52 -11.11
C GLU A 172 -9.37 -13.28 -10.24
N GLY A 173 -9.61 -13.39 -8.97
CA GLY A 173 -9.48 -12.34 -7.98
C GLY A 173 -10.69 -12.29 -7.07
N GLY A 174 -10.74 -11.31 -6.15
CA GLY A 174 -11.88 -11.22 -5.26
C GLY A 174 -11.71 -10.20 -4.13
N VAL A 175 -12.53 -10.40 -3.11
CA VAL A 175 -12.34 -9.67 -1.84
C VAL A 175 -11.13 -10.26 -1.12
N PRO A 176 -10.10 -9.50 -0.79
CA PRO A 176 -8.95 -9.98 -0.04
C PRO A 176 -9.37 -10.65 1.28
N ARG A 177 -8.86 -11.83 1.53
CA ARG A 177 -9.13 -12.63 2.75
C ARG A 177 -7.88 -12.90 3.56
N TYR A 178 -6.72 -12.86 2.93
CA TYR A 178 -5.43 -13.15 3.53
C TYR A 178 -4.44 -12.04 3.21
N VAL A 179 -3.57 -11.75 4.17
CA VAL A 179 -2.35 -10.99 4.00
C VAL A 179 -1.16 -11.94 4.04
N VAL A 180 -0.22 -11.74 3.15
CA VAL A 180 1.02 -12.52 3.06
C VAL A 180 2.18 -11.58 3.34
N ARG A 181 3.06 -11.93 4.27
CA ARG A 181 4.29 -11.18 4.50
C ARG A 181 5.25 -11.40 3.34
N SER A 182 5.55 -10.37 2.58
CA SER A 182 6.52 -10.44 1.49
C SER A 182 7.97 -10.32 2.01
N PRO A 183 8.93 -11.07 1.42
CA PRO A 183 10.34 -10.96 1.81
C PRO A 183 10.99 -9.63 1.37
N ASP A 184 10.38 -8.87 0.47
CA ASP A 184 10.85 -7.58 -0.06
C ASP A 184 10.39 -6.36 0.76
N ASN A 185 10.11 -6.56 2.05
CA ASN A 185 9.61 -5.52 2.96
C ASN A 185 8.26 -4.92 2.53
N GLY A 186 7.41 -5.76 1.98
CA GLY A 186 6.04 -5.44 1.59
C GLY A 186 5.04 -6.44 2.13
N TYR A 187 3.86 -6.43 1.56
CA TYR A 187 2.84 -7.45 1.78
C TYR A 187 2.07 -7.74 0.50
N LEU A 188 1.55 -8.95 0.39
CA LEU A 188 0.66 -9.36 -0.69
C LEU A 188 -0.72 -9.61 -0.12
N LEU A 189 -1.72 -9.54 -0.98
CA LEU A 189 -3.10 -9.85 -0.65
C LEU A 189 -3.59 -11.04 -1.48
N TYR A 190 -4.31 -11.93 -0.83
CA TYR A 190 -4.91 -13.08 -1.49
C TYR A 190 -6.37 -13.30 -1.05
N PRO A 191 -7.31 -13.50 -1.99
CA PRO A 191 -7.19 -13.18 -3.42
C PRO A 191 -6.79 -11.71 -3.64
N PHE A 192 -6.21 -11.40 -4.79
CA PHE A 192 -5.96 -9.99 -5.11
C PHE A 192 -7.29 -9.24 -5.35
N PRO A 193 -7.34 -7.92 -5.10
CA PRO A 193 -8.57 -7.14 -5.19
C PRO A 193 -9.09 -7.03 -6.64
N THR A 194 -10.38 -7.22 -6.82
CA THR A 194 -11.08 -7.00 -8.11
C THR A 194 -11.62 -5.60 -8.27
N LYS A 195 -11.64 -4.81 -7.22
CA LYS A 195 -12.03 -3.40 -7.20
C LYS A 195 -11.28 -2.67 -6.10
N SER A 196 -11.52 -1.37 -5.96
CA SER A 196 -10.96 -0.60 -4.85
C SER A 196 -11.61 -1.02 -3.54
N TYR A 197 -10.79 -1.53 -2.62
CA TYR A 197 -11.13 -1.76 -1.22
C TYR A 197 -10.21 -0.90 -0.37
N SER A 198 -10.56 -0.70 0.89
CA SER A 198 -9.66 -0.11 1.88
C SER A 198 -9.29 -1.14 2.93
N ILE A 199 -8.00 -1.24 3.23
CA ILE A 199 -7.49 -2.02 4.37
C ILE A 199 -6.91 -1.09 5.41
N LYS A 200 -6.92 -1.55 6.63
CA LYS A 200 -6.31 -0.87 7.77
C LYS A 200 -5.44 -1.84 8.53
N PHE A 201 -4.25 -1.40 8.95
CA PHE A 201 -3.34 -2.20 9.77
C PHE A 201 -2.49 -1.32 10.67
N ASP A 202 -1.96 -1.90 11.72
CA ASP A 202 -1.13 -1.23 12.69
C ASP A 202 0.33 -1.60 12.49
N TYR A 203 1.21 -0.62 12.68
CA TYR A 203 2.64 -0.79 12.55
C TYR A 203 3.37 0.11 13.56
N TYR A 204 4.66 -0.12 13.70
CA TYR A 204 5.53 0.65 14.60
C TYR A 204 6.61 1.30 13.76
N THR A 205 6.90 2.57 14.08
CA THR A 205 7.86 3.37 13.32
C THR A 205 9.25 3.35 13.95
N PHE A 206 10.27 3.60 13.12
CA PHE A 206 11.57 3.99 13.62
C PHE A 206 11.48 5.41 14.21
N PRO A 207 12.26 5.70 15.27
CA PRO A 207 12.38 7.07 15.76
C PRO A 207 13.06 7.94 14.71
N THR A 208 12.64 9.19 14.63
CA THR A 208 13.35 10.21 13.84
C THR A 208 14.51 10.75 14.67
N ASP A 209 15.67 10.93 14.05
CA ASP A 209 16.82 11.58 14.69
C ASP A 209 16.50 13.04 14.99
N LEU A 210 16.94 13.48 16.14
CA LEU A 210 16.88 14.90 16.51
C LEU A 210 17.93 15.67 15.70
N SER A 211 17.52 16.70 15.01
CA SER A 211 18.35 17.53 14.11
C SER A 211 18.40 19.00 14.52
N ALA A 212 17.37 19.49 15.18
CA ALA A 212 17.24 20.84 15.65
C ALA A 212 17.12 20.91 17.18
N HIS A 213 17.36 22.09 17.77
CA HIS A 213 17.32 22.28 19.22
C HIS A 213 15.94 22.08 19.84
N ASP A 214 14.90 22.33 19.07
CA ASP A 214 13.49 22.23 19.46
C ASP A 214 12.83 20.92 19.01
N ASP A 215 13.59 20.00 18.40
CA ASP A 215 13.10 18.67 18.06
C ASP A 215 12.78 17.88 19.34
N THR A 216 11.70 17.11 19.27
CA THR A 216 11.27 16.22 20.33
C THR A 216 11.30 14.77 19.88
N THR A 217 11.68 13.88 20.78
CA THR A 217 11.63 12.44 20.52
C THR A 217 10.20 11.90 20.66
N SER A 218 9.89 10.77 20.00
CA SER A 218 8.65 10.01 20.24
C SER A 218 8.62 9.36 21.64
N ILE A 219 9.76 9.20 22.28
CA ILE A 219 9.84 8.61 23.62
C ILE A 219 9.23 9.59 24.62
N PRO A 220 8.27 9.16 25.47
CA PRO A 220 7.65 10.05 26.45
C PRO A 220 8.67 10.66 27.41
N ALA A 221 8.49 11.96 27.76
CA ALA A 221 9.41 12.75 28.59
C ALA A 221 9.76 12.11 29.94
N ARG A 222 8.89 11.24 30.50
CA ARG A 222 9.19 10.47 31.72
C ARG A 222 10.42 9.56 31.60
N PHE A 223 10.91 9.31 30.38
CA PHE A 223 12.09 8.50 30.10
C PHE A 223 13.32 9.34 29.68
N ASP A 224 13.26 10.66 29.74
CA ASP A 224 14.37 11.53 29.33
C ASP A 224 15.65 11.20 30.10
N ALA A 225 15.54 10.87 31.40
CA ALA A 225 16.69 10.46 32.21
C ALA A 225 17.42 9.23 31.63
N VAL A 226 16.70 8.29 31.05
CA VAL A 226 17.30 7.09 30.43
C VAL A 226 18.03 7.46 29.14
N ILE A 227 17.50 8.42 28.37
CA ILE A 227 18.15 8.92 27.16
C ILE A 227 19.47 9.62 27.51
N VAL A 228 19.45 10.45 28.52
CA VAL A 228 20.64 11.21 28.99
C VAL A 228 21.70 10.25 29.57
N ASP A 229 21.30 9.30 30.40
CA ASP A 229 22.18 8.30 31.00
C ASP A 229 22.84 7.41 29.93
N GLY A 230 22.10 7.05 28.89
CA GLY A 230 22.64 6.29 27.75
C GLY A 230 23.54 7.10 26.81
N ALA A 231 23.52 8.43 26.90
CA ALA A 231 24.32 9.35 26.09
C ALA A 231 25.63 9.81 26.78
N THR A 232 25.87 9.40 28.04
CA THR A 232 27.07 9.67 28.81
C THR A 232 28.04 8.54 28.80
#